data_e025329d53779384f67016807a18f8a0
#
_entry.id   e025329d53779384f67016807a18f8a0
#
_cell.length_a   1.000
_cell.length_b   1.000
_cell.length_c   1.000
_cell.angle_alpha   90.00
_cell.angle_beta   90.00
_cell.angle_gamma   90.00
#
_symmetry.space_group_name_H-M   'P 1'
#
loop_
_entity.id
_entity.type
_entity.pdbx_description
1 polymer ?
#
loop_
_entity_poly.entity_id
_entity_poly.type
_entity_poly.pdbx_seq_one_letter_code
_entity_poly.pdbx_strand_id
1 'polypeptide(L)'
;PKTDDRLYSALFPEDPMELMCEVSKIIHSYGMDVWLWYPNVGRDYHDFGCIDREMEERRRVFSAIPYLDAMLVPLGDPGSLWPTDAMRLTEHFVEILHEYHPEAGVWVAPQHFQPEPGWYDTFYEEIAKEPDWITGVCFAPWEQDSIEELYEKLPEKYRENIRNYPDISHNSNCQFPVENWDMAFALTSGREGYNARPEKMKAIHNMLEPYTIGSITYSEGIHDDVNKILWADQDFDSSVAAEETMADYANLFIDSETSEQVAEFLMDVEHNWDGPVLENDGIDALYESFTAFDKTVSKQVKNNYRYQMLKLRILTDYWTKQKYAKDQELEQQARAVLDLADITGSEAVIREARTIL
;
A
#
# COMPACT_ATOMS: atom_id res chain seq x y z
N PRO A 1 5.54 -3.27 17.61
CA PRO A 1 4.87 -4.29 16.86
C PRO A 1 5.74 -5.51 16.78
N LYS A 2 5.17 -6.61 17.23
CA LYS A 2 5.81 -7.90 17.32
C LYS A 2 5.80 -8.66 16.00
N THR A 3 5.60 -7.99 14.92
CA THR A 3 5.49 -8.67 13.66
C THR A 3 6.70 -9.51 13.35
N ASP A 4 7.87 -9.16 13.85
CA ASP A 4 8.97 -10.10 13.96
C ASP A 4 10.16 -9.55 14.76
N ASP A 5 10.24 -9.85 16.05
CA ASP A 5 11.44 -9.60 16.87
C ASP A 5 12.71 -10.26 16.29
N ARG A 6 12.55 -11.13 15.28
CA ARG A 6 13.64 -11.82 14.58
C ARG A 6 14.16 -11.06 13.37
N LEU A 7 13.46 -10.01 12.93
CA LEU A 7 13.92 -9.13 11.86
C LEU A 7 14.74 -7.97 12.39
N TYR A 8 15.73 -8.27 13.24
CA TYR A 8 16.83 -7.36 13.46
C TYR A 8 17.58 -7.19 12.13
N SER A 9 17.21 -6.15 11.42
CA SER A 9 17.98 -5.71 10.28
C SER A 9 19.17 -4.90 10.80
N ALA A 10 20.35 -5.13 10.23
CA ALA A 10 21.51 -4.25 10.46
C ALA A 10 21.25 -2.80 9.98
N LEU A 11 20.10 -2.56 9.34
CA LEU A 11 19.62 -1.23 8.96
C LEU A 11 18.91 -0.50 10.10
N PHE A 12 18.52 -1.19 11.18
CA PHE A 12 17.99 -0.59 12.40
C PHE A 12 19.08 -0.61 13.47
N PRO A 13 19.84 0.48 13.65
CA PRO A 13 20.92 0.54 14.61
C PRO A 13 20.42 0.58 16.07
N GLU A 14 19.14 0.88 16.28
CA GLU A 14 18.54 1.07 17.59
C GLU A 14 17.57 -0.07 17.94
N ASP A 15 17.30 -0.24 19.22
CA ASP A 15 16.26 -1.17 19.70
C ASP A 15 14.88 -0.75 19.14
N PRO A 16 14.10 -1.66 18.56
CA PRO A 16 12.80 -1.32 17.99
C PRO A 16 11.83 -0.65 18.96
N MET A 17 11.90 -0.99 20.27
CA MET A 17 11.07 -0.36 21.29
C MET A 17 11.51 1.08 21.54
N GLU A 18 12.82 1.33 21.65
CA GLU A 18 13.35 2.69 21.80
C GLU A 18 12.98 3.55 20.59
N LEU A 19 13.12 2.99 19.37
CA LEU A 19 12.73 3.69 18.15
C LEU A 19 11.23 4.03 18.15
N MET A 20 10.37 3.10 18.52
CA MET A 20 8.93 3.33 18.60
C MET A 20 8.58 4.42 19.62
N CYS A 21 9.23 4.44 20.77
CA CYS A 21 9.06 5.49 21.78
C CYS A 21 9.48 6.87 21.25
N GLU A 22 10.62 6.95 20.56
CA GLU A 22 11.10 8.23 19.99
C GLU A 22 10.20 8.70 18.84
N VAL A 23 9.72 7.80 17.97
CA VAL A 23 8.76 8.14 16.91
C VAL A 23 7.45 8.66 17.50
N SER A 24 6.94 8.05 18.57
CA SER A 24 5.73 8.54 19.27
C SER A 24 5.90 9.98 19.78
N LYS A 25 7.06 10.30 20.36
CA LYS A 25 7.38 11.68 20.80
C LYS A 25 7.44 12.66 19.63
N ILE A 26 8.05 12.25 18.51
CA ILE A 26 8.15 13.10 17.32
C ILE A 26 6.75 13.38 16.77
N ILE A 27 5.93 12.36 16.55
CA ILE A 27 4.56 12.52 16.04
C ILE A 27 3.78 13.47 16.95
N HIS A 28 3.78 13.20 18.25
CA HIS A 28 3.09 14.05 19.23
C HIS A 28 3.60 15.50 19.23
N SER A 29 4.91 15.72 19.02
CA SER A 29 5.50 17.07 18.99
C SER A 29 5.02 17.93 17.82
N TYR A 30 4.50 17.31 16.76
CA TYR A 30 3.85 17.97 15.64
C TYR A 30 2.34 18.16 15.83
N GLY A 31 1.79 17.80 16.98
CA GLY A 31 0.35 17.90 17.28
C GLY A 31 -0.48 16.84 16.54
N MET A 32 0.13 15.75 16.12
CA MET A 32 -0.55 14.63 15.47
C MET A 32 -0.81 13.51 16.47
N ASP A 33 -1.90 12.77 16.24
CA ASP A 33 -2.25 11.59 17.03
C ASP A 33 -1.30 10.42 16.74
N VAL A 34 -0.91 9.73 17.80
CA VAL A 34 -0.08 8.51 17.69
C VAL A 34 -1.00 7.30 17.63
N TRP A 35 -0.96 6.60 16.51
CA TRP A 35 -1.74 5.38 16.28
C TRP A 35 -0.85 4.16 16.25
N LEU A 36 -1.29 3.09 16.89
CA LEU A 36 -0.62 1.79 16.90
C LEU A 36 -1.49 0.73 16.21
N TRP A 37 -1.05 0.24 15.07
CA TRP A 37 -1.59 -0.97 14.48
C TRP A 37 -1.08 -2.18 15.27
N TYR A 38 -1.98 -2.92 15.93
CA TYR A 38 -1.58 -3.97 16.83
C TYR A 38 -2.46 -5.22 16.70
N PRO A 39 -2.08 -6.13 15.79
CA PRO A 39 -2.85 -7.33 15.51
C PRO A 39 -2.76 -8.38 16.62
N ASN A 40 -3.63 -9.35 16.54
CA ASN A 40 -3.56 -10.59 17.30
C ASN A 40 -2.59 -11.55 16.61
N VAL A 41 -1.44 -11.85 17.21
CA VAL A 41 -0.35 -12.63 16.58
C VAL A 41 -0.13 -14.02 17.20
N GLY A 42 -0.95 -14.40 18.16
CA GLY A 42 -0.90 -15.75 18.78
C GLY A 42 -1.17 -16.84 17.76
N ARG A 43 -0.44 -17.96 17.91
CA ARG A 43 -0.61 -19.11 17.01
C ARG A 43 -1.69 -20.08 17.47
N ASP A 44 -1.98 -20.14 18.76
CA ASP A 44 -2.94 -21.04 19.35
C ASP A 44 -3.59 -20.38 20.57
N TYR A 45 -4.74 -19.79 20.37
CA TYR A 45 -5.52 -19.15 21.44
C TYR A 45 -6.34 -20.14 22.29
N HIS A 46 -6.27 -21.44 22.01
CA HIS A 46 -6.75 -22.48 22.94
C HIS A 46 -5.73 -22.76 24.05
N ASP A 47 -4.45 -22.36 23.83
CA ASP A 47 -3.42 -22.36 24.87
C ASP A 47 -3.50 -21.08 25.70
N PHE A 48 -3.93 -21.18 26.97
CA PHE A 48 -3.97 -20.05 27.90
C PHE A 48 -2.60 -19.36 28.03
N GLY A 49 -1.51 -20.10 27.96
CA GLY A 49 -0.17 -19.52 27.96
C GLY A 49 0.12 -18.65 26.74
N CYS A 50 -0.58 -18.83 25.61
CA CYS A 50 -0.51 -17.92 24.48
C CYS A 50 -1.16 -16.58 24.79
N ILE A 51 -2.35 -16.60 25.39
CA ILE A 51 -3.08 -15.40 25.81
C ILE A 51 -2.27 -14.62 26.83
N ASP A 52 -1.78 -15.31 27.88
CA ASP A 52 -0.98 -14.67 28.94
C ASP A 52 0.27 -13.96 28.37
N ARG A 53 0.96 -14.58 27.42
CA ARG A 53 2.12 -13.97 26.75
C ARG A 53 1.73 -12.73 25.95
N GLU A 54 0.60 -12.75 25.25
CA GLU A 54 0.11 -11.59 24.51
C GLU A 54 -0.30 -10.44 25.44
N MET A 55 -0.95 -10.74 26.56
CA MET A 55 -1.32 -9.77 27.57
C MET A 55 -0.08 -9.11 28.18
N GLU A 56 0.94 -9.90 28.55
CA GLU A 56 2.20 -9.37 29.10
C GLU A 56 2.96 -8.51 28.10
N GLU A 57 2.97 -8.92 26.83
CA GLU A 57 3.60 -8.13 25.77
C GLU A 57 2.91 -6.79 25.58
N ARG A 58 1.58 -6.76 25.53
CA ARG A 58 0.83 -5.51 25.41
C ARG A 58 1.07 -4.60 26.59
N ARG A 59 1.12 -5.15 27.80
CA ARG A 59 1.47 -4.40 29.00
C ARG A 59 2.86 -3.77 28.87
N ARG A 60 3.84 -4.51 28.40
CA ARG A 60 5.20 -4.03 28.14
C ARG A 60 5.22 -2.88 27.12
N VAL A 61 4.49 -3.04 26.01
CA VAL A 61 4.44 -2.04 24.95
C VAL A 61 3.71 -0.78 25.42
N PHE A 62 2.49 -0.91 25.95
CA PHE A 62 1.70 0.25 26.35
C PHE A 62 2.34 1.02 27.51
N SER A 63 3.00 0.34 28.45
CA SER A 63 3.72 1.02 29.53
C SER A 63 4.99 1.75 29.06
N ALA A 64 5.56 1.36 27.92
CA ALA A 64 6.79 1.96 27.41
C ALA A 64 6.54 3.15 26.48
N ILE A 65 5.49 3.11 25.66
CA ILE A 65 5.18 4.18 24.69
C ILE A 65 4.70 5.42 25.46
N PRO A 66 5.34 6.59 25.30
CA PRO A 66 4.97 7.78 26.08
C PRO A 66 3.67 8.46 25.60
N TYR A 67 3.34 8.34 24.31
CA TYR A 67 2.13 8.92 23.72
C TYR A 67 1.47 7.88 22.82
N LEU A 68 0.21 7.60 23.08
CA LEU A 68 -0.62 6.70 22.28
C LEU A 68 -2.07 7.17 22.35
N ASP A 69 -2.59 7.65 21.24
CA ASP A 69 -3.91 8.24 21.13
C ASP A 69 -4.94 7.24 20.60
N ALA A 70 -4.50 6.23 19.85
CA ALA A 70 -5.39 5.18 19.37
C ALA A 70 -4.69 3.86 19.06
N MET A 71 -5.46 2.77 19.12
CA MET A 71 -5.06 1.43 18.69
C MET A 71 -6.00 0.94 17.59
N LEU A 72 -5.43 0.45 16.47
CA LEU A 72 -6.14 -0.28 15.43
C LEU A 72 -5.87 -1.77 15.56
N VAL A 73 -6.93 -2.56 15.69
CA VAL A 73 -6.87 -4.03 15.73
C VAL A 73 -7.50 -4.61 14.48
N PRO A 74 -6.71 -5.15 13.54
CA PRO A 74 -7.23 -5.94 12.44
C PRO A 74 -7.63 -7.31 12.98
N LEU A 75 -8.92 -7.62 12.96
CA LEU A 75 -9.44 -8.81 13.63
C LEU A 75 -9.07 -10.13 12.94
N GLY A 76 -8.78 -10.10 11.64
CA GLY A 76 -8.46 -11.28 10.83
C GLY A 76 -7.04 -11.32 10.26
N ASP A 77 -6.19 -10.31 10.44
CA ASP A 77 -4.84 -10.24 9.87
C ASP A 77 -3.78 -9.94 10.94
N PRO A 78 -2.80 -10.80 11.18
CA PRO A 78 -2.57 -12.14 10.59
C PRO A 78 -3.34 -13.28 11.29
N GLY A 79 -4.31 -12.96 12.10
CA GLY A 79 -5.04 -13.91 12.91
C GLY A 79 -6.08 -14.73 12.12
N SER A 80 -6.61 -15.76 12.80
CA SER A 80 -7.70 -16.57 12.29
C SER A 80 -8.73 -16.86 13.40
N LEU A 81 -8.84 -15.95 14.37
CA LEU A 81 -9.84 -16.06 15.42
C LEU A 81 -11.22 -15.76 14.86
N TRP A 82 -12.20 -16.56 15.26
CA TRP A 82 -13.59 -16.25 15.00
C TRP A 82 -13.97 -14.86 15.55
N PRO A 83 -14.77 -14.06 14.84
CA PRO A 83 -14.99 -12.65 15.21
C PRO A 83 -15.40 -12.41 16.67
N THR A 84 -16.28 -13.24 17.23
CA THR A 84 -16.65 -13.13 18.66
C THR A 84 -15.46 -13.32 19.59
N ASP A 85 -14.56 -14.27 19.29
CA ASP A 85 -13.38 -14.53 20.11
C ASP A 85 -12.34 -13.45 19.95
N ALA A 86 -12.16 -12.94 18.71
CA ALA A 86 -11.28 -11.82 18.43
C ALA A 86 -11.72 -10.54 19.15
N MET A 87 -13.02 -10.23 19.13
CA MET A 87 -13.60 -9.09 19.84
C MET A 87 -13.40 -9.21 21.34
N ARG A 88 -13.72 -10.36 21.93
CA ARG A 88 -13.53 -10.61 23.37
C ARG A 88 -12.07 -10.50 23.80
N LEU A 89 -11.15 -11.04 23.00
CA LEU A 89 -9.72 -10.93 23.28
C LEU A 89 -9.25 -9.47 23.19
N THR A 90 -9.75 -8.73 22.21
CA THR A 90 -9.43 -7.31 22.03
C THR A 90 -9.93 -6.47 23.24
N GLU A 91 -11.12 -6.76 23.77
CA GLU A 91 -11.63 -6.10 24.98
C GLU A 91 -10.66 -6.22 26.15
N HIS A 92 -10.06 -7.39 26.38
CA HIS A 92 -9.02 -7.56 27.41
C HIS A 92 -7.75 -6.74 27.13
N PHE A 93 -7.39 -6.56 25.86
CA PHE A 93 -6.25 -5.69 25.51
C PHE A 93 -6.55 -4.21 25.75
N VAL A 94 -7.81 -3.81 25.57
CA VAL A 94 -8.29 -2.46 25.87
C VAL A 94 -8.22 -2.16 27.36
N GLU A 95 -8.54 -3.12 28.22
CA GLU A 95 -8.37 -2.97 29.67
C GLU A 95 -6.92 -2.60 30.03
N ILE A 96 -5.94 -3.30 29.40
CA ILE A 96 -4.52 -3.00 29.61
C ILE A 96 -4.13 -1.66 28.99
N LEU A 97 -4.62 -1.35 27.79
CA LEU A 97 -4.36 -0.08 27.13
C LEU A 97 -4.77 1.09 28.04
N HIS A 98 -5.95 1.05 28.57
CA HIS A 98 -6.50 2.11 29.41
C HIS A 98 -5.86 2.20 30.81
N GLU A 99 -5.10 1.18 31.26
CA GLU A 99 -4.24 1.34 32.46
C GLU A 99 -3.15 2.41 32.25
N TYR A 100 -2.64 2.56 31.02
CA TYR A 100 -1.53 3.46 30.69
C TYR A 100 -1.94 4.66 29.84
N HIS A 101 -2.94 4.49 28.98
CA HIS A 101 -3.47 5.48 28.03
C HIS A 101 -5.00 5.54 28.13
N PRO A 102 -5.55 6.14 29.19
CA PRO A 102 -6.98 6.06 29.50
C PRO A 102 -7.89 6.70 28.45
N GLU A 103 -7.38 7.65 27.67
CA GLU A 103 -8.13 8.36 26.63
C GLU A 103 -7.92 7.76 25.24
N ALA A 104 -7.09 6.72 25.10
CA ALA A 104 -6.79 6.15 23.80
C ALA A 104 -8.02 5.48 23.15
N GLY A 105 -8.35 5.87 21.93
CA GLY A 105 -9.41 5.26 21.15
C GLY A 105 -9.06 3.87 20.65
N VAL A 106 -10.08 3.04 20.38
CA VAL A 106 -9.88 1.69 19.85
C VAL A 106 -10.71 1.50 18.60
N TRP A 107 -10.02 1.10 17.55
CA TRP A 107 -10.58 0.89 16.21
C TRP A 107 -10.42 -0.56 15.81
N VAL A 108 -11.45 -1.14 15.23
CA VAL A 108 -11.44 -2.52 14.75
C VAL A 108 -11.69 -2.58 13.25
N ALA A 109 -11.12 -3.58 12.59
CA ALA A 109 -11.35 -3.81 11.17
C ALA A 109 -11.66 -5.27 10.88
N PRO A 110 -12.67 -5.61 10.03
CA PRO A 110 -12.92 -6.97 9.56
C PRO A 110 -11.93 -7.37 8.45
N GLN A 111 -10.67 -6.95 8.62
CA GLN A 111 -9.60 -7.14 7.65
C GLN A 111 -9.26 -8.62 7.50
N HIS A 112 -9.18 -9.10 6.26
CA HIS A 112 -8.72 -10.44 5.90
C HIS A 112 -9.48 -11.58 6.60
N PHE A 113 -10.78 -11.41 6.81
CA PHE A 113 -11.62 -12.49 7.31
C PHE A 113 -11.61 -13.68 6.36
N GLN A 114 -11.75 -14.87 6.93
CA GLN A 114 -11.83 -16.09 6.15
C GLN A 114 -13.07 -16.08 5.25
N PRO A 115 -13.02 -16.68 4.05
CA PRO A 115 -14.13 -16.65 3.10
C PRO A 115 -15.32 -17.55 3.49
N GLU A 116 -15.22 -18.29 4.61
CA GLU A 116 -16.28 -19.12 5.11
C GLU A 116 -17.50 -18.32 5.55
N PRO A 117 -18.70 -18.82 5.31
CA PRO A 117 -19.93 -18.14 5.69
C PRO A 117 -19.99 -17.83 7.19
N GLY A 118 -20.52 -16.65 7.51
CA GLY A 118 -20.82 -16.23 8.88
C GLY A 118 -19.75 -15.39 9.55
N TRP A 119 -18.55 -15.21 8.98
CA TRP A 119 -17.53 -14.33 9.56
C TRP A 119 -18.00 -12.87 9.62
N TYR A 120 -18.46 -12.34 8.50
CA TYR A 120 -18.98 -10.98 8.43
C TYR A 120 -20.28 -10.82 9.20
N ASP A 121 -21.21 -11.77 9.08
CA ASP A 121 -22.47 -11.74 9.84
C ASP A 121 -22.18 -11.67 11.34
N THR A 122 -21.27 -12.52 11.84
CA THR A 122 -20.88 -12.53 13.27
C THR A 122 -20.23 -11.21 13.70
N PHE A 123 -19.37 -10.64 12.85
CA PHE A 123 -18.76 -9.33 13.13
C PHE A 123 -19.83 -8.25 13.27
N TYR A 124 -20.79 -8.18 12.34
CA TYR A 124 -21.86 -7.20 12.42
C TYR A 124 -22.82 -7.44 13.61
N GLU A 125 -23.06 -8.70 13.99
CA GLU A 125 -23.81 -9.03 15.21
C GLU A 125 -23.08 -8.53 16.47
N GLU A 126 -21.76 -8.65 16.55
CA GLU A 126 -20.97 -8.14 17.68
C GLU A 126 -20.93 -6.60 17.69
N ILE A 127 -20.72 -5.95 16.55
CA ILE A 127 -20.72 -4.48 16.42
C ILE A 127 -22.08 -3.89 16.72
N ALA A 128 -23.18 -4.58 16.38
CA ALA A 128 -24.54 -4.15 16.68
C ALA A 128 -24.88 -4.11 18.18
N LYS A 129 -24.07 -4.74 19.04
CA LYS A 129 -24.17 -4.61 20.50
C LYS A 129 -23.62 -3.28 21.01
N GLU A 130 -22.99 -2.50 20.14
CA GLU A 130 -22.37 -1.19 20.42
C GLU A 130 -21.43 -1.20 21.64
N PRO A 131 -20.41 -2.08 21.69
CA PRO A 131 -19.49 -2.14 22.84
C PRO A 131 -18.90 -0.77 23.17
N ASP A 132 -18.88 -0.42 24.44
CA ASP A 132 -18.44 0.91 24.89
C ASP A 132 -16.94 1.16 24.65
N TRP A 133 -16.15 0.11 24.56
CA TRP A 133 -14.70 0.18 24.32
C TRP A 133 -14.31 0.43 22.86
N ILE A 134 -15.24 0.29 21.88
CA ILE A 134 -14.98 0.57 20.48
C ILE A 134 -15.27 2.02 20.17
N THR A 135 -14.27 2.73 19.67
CA THR A 135 -14.38 4.11 19.19
C THR A 135 -14.92 4.15 17.78
N GLY A 136 -14.44 3.29 16.89
CA GLY A 136 -14.84 3.28 15.49
C GLY A 136 -14.43 2.01 14.76
N VAL A 137 -14.71 2.01 13.45
CA VAL A 137 -14.40 0.89 12.54
C VAL A 137 -13.50 1.41 11.43
N CYS A 138 -12.52 0.61 11.03
CA CYS A 138 -11.70 0.90 9.86
C CYS A 138 -12.19 0.08 8.67
N PHE A 139 -12.38 0.74 7.52
CA PHE A 139 -12.46 0.10 6.22
C PHE A 139 -11.04 -0.26 5.79
N ALA A 140 -10.75 -1.55 5.68
CA ALA A 140 -9.40 -2.08 5.54
C ALA A 140 -9.21 -2.87 4.22
N PRO A 141 -7.95 -3.14 3.81
CA PRO A 141 -7.73 -3.99 2.65
C PRO A 141 -8.26 -5.41 2.88
N TRP A 142 -8.61 -6.06 1.76
CA TRP A 142 -9.15 -7.43 1.70
C TRP A 142 -10.49 -7.63 2.43
N GLU A 143 -11.24 -6.57 2.62
CA GLU A 143 -12.64 -6.68 3.01
C GLU A 143 -13.48 -7.15 1.82
N GLN A 144 -14.56 -7.89 2.11
CA GLN A 144 -15.48 -8.38 1.07
C GLN A 144 -16.57 -7.35 0.78
N ASP A 145 -16.96 -6.57 1.79
CA ASP A 145 -17.94 -5.51 1.65
C ASP A 145 -17.30 -4.25 1.04
N SER A 146 -18.04 -3.52 0.23
CA SER A 146 -17.67 -2.16 -0.18
C SER A 146 -17.79 -1.19 1.00
N ILE A 147 -17.22 0.02 0.86
CA ILE A 147 -17.35 1.06 1.89
C ILE A 147 -18.82 1.44 2.12
N GLU A 148 -19.62 1.47 1.07
CA GLU A 148 -21.06 1.75 1.12
C GLU A 148 -21.79 0.65 1.91
N GLU A 149 -21.49 -0.63 1.64
CA GLU A 149 -22.10 -1.75 2.35
C GLU A 149 -21.69 -1.77 3.83
N LEU A 150 -20.41 -1.50 4.14
CA LEU A 150 -19.93 -1.33 5.51
C LEU A 150 -20.72 -0.22 6.21
N TYR A 151 -20.80 0.96 5.59
CA TYR A 151 -21.52 2.12 6.14
C TYR A 151 -23.00 1.80 6.43
N GLU A 152 -23.69 1.11 5.51
CA GLU A 152 -25.11 0.75 5.68
C GLU A 152 -25.33 -0.27 6.80
N LYS A 153 -24.42 -1.25 6.96
CA LYS A 153 -24.52 -2.32 7.96
C LYS A 153 -24.15 -1.88 9.38
N LEU A 154 -23.32 -0.82 9.50
CA LEU A 154 -22.90 -0.33 10.82
C LEU A 154 -24.04 0.39 11.58
N PRO A 155 -24.11 0.27 12.94
CA PRO A 155 -24.91 1.15 13.77
C PRO A 155 -24.57 2.62 13.56
N GLU A 156 -25.54 3.52 13.78
CA GLU A 156 -25.39 4.97 13.61
C GLU A 156 -24.18 5.52 14.41
N LYS A 157 -23.97 5.02 15.62
CA LYS A 157 -22.82 5.35 16.48
C LYS A 157 -21.46 5.26 15.75
N TYR A 158 -21.27 4.27 14.88
CA TYR A 158 -20.00 4.04 14.19
C TYR A 158 -19.94 4.63 12.80
N ARG A 159 -21.08 4.98 12.18
CA ARG A 159 -21.09 5.59 10.83
C ARG A 159 -20.36 6.93 10.79
N GLU A 160 -20.40 7.68 11.90
CA GLU A 160 -19.66 8.94 12.04
C GLU A 160 -18.19 8.74 12.45
N ASN A 161 -17.75 7.48 12.62
CA ASN A 161 -16.43 7.10 13.07
C ASN A 161 -15.87 5.95 12.23
N ILE A 162 -15.92 6.08 10.91
CA ILE A 162 -15.23 5.18 10.00
C ILE A 162 -13.92 5.84 9.57
N ARG A 163 -12.80 5.11 9.66
CA ARG A 163 -11.54 5.50 9.04
C ARG A 163 -11.22 4.60 7.88
N ASN A 164 -10.63 5.16 6.85
CA ASN A 164 -10.07 4.37 5.76
C ASN A 164 -8.67 3.88 6.16
N TYR A 165 -8.42 2.59 5.96
CA TYR A 165 -7.10 1.98 6.13
C TYR A 165 -6.66 1.39 4.79
N PRO A 166 -6.27 2.24 3.81
CA PRO A 166 -5.92 1.81 2.48
C PRO A 166 -4.53 1.18 2.43
N ASP A 167 -4.41 0.08 1.71
CA ASP A 167 -3.15 -0.46 1.26
C ASP A 167 -2.77 0.18 -0.08
N ILE A 168 -1.99 1.25 -0.03
CA ILE A 168 -1.65 2.04 -1.21
C ILE A 168 -0.65 1.32 -2.11
N SER A 169 0.19 0.46 -1.53
CA SER A 169 1.18 -0.32 -2.26
C SER A 169 1.61 -1.55 -1.45
N HIS A 170 1.10 -2.68 -1.83
CA HIS A 170 1.45 -3.96 -1.23
C HIS A 170 2.45 -4.74 -2.09
N ASN A 171 3.31 -5.49 -1.43
CA ASN A 171 4.39 -6.22 -2.07
C ASN A 171 3.90 -7.31 -3.04
N SER A 172 2.76 -7.91 -2.80
CA SER A 172 2.22 -9.03 -3.59
C SER A 172 0.77 -8.89 -4.02
N ASN A 173 -0.03 -8.14 -3.28
CA ASN A 173 -1.47 -8.00 -3.52
C ASN A 173 -1.88 -6.54 -3.30
N CYS A 174 -1.92 -5.74 -4.34
CA CYS A 174 -2.39 -4.37 -4.24
C CYS A 174 -3.90 -4.32 -4.03
N GLN A 175 -4.37 -3.50 -3.09
CA GLN A 175 -5.81 -3.23 -2.92
C GLN A 175 -6.38 -2.47 -4.13
N PHE A 176 -5.57 -1.57 -4.69
CA PHE A 176 -5.94 -0.76 -5.85
C PHE A 176 -4.99 -1.05 -7.02
N PRO A 177 -5.12 -2.23 -7.67
CA PRO A 177 -4.23 -2.61 -8.77
C PRO A 177 -4.41 -1.68 -9.98
N VAL A 178 -3.41 -1.67 -10.85
CA VAL A 178 -3.52 -0.98 -12.13
C VAL A 178 -4.58 -1.68 -12.98
N GLU A 179 -5.60 -0.94 -13.38
CA GLU A 179 -6.68 -1.47 -14.21
C GLU A 179 -6.16 -1.84 -15.60
N ASN A 180 -6.52 -3.03 -16.06
CA ASN A 180 -6.13 -3.52 -17.39
C ASN A 180 -4.62 -3.46 -17.67
N TRP A 181 -3.80 -3.69 -16.64
CA TRP A 181 -2.35 -3.63 -16.76
C TRP A 181 -1.85 -4.56 -17.86
N ASP A 182 -1.08 -4.01 -18.80
CA ASP A 182 -0.62 -4.77 -19.95
C ASP A 182 0.26 -5.95 -19.53
N MET A 183 0.05 -7.10 -20.18
CA MET A 183 0.79 -8.33 -19.91
C MET A 183 2.30 -8.16 -20.05
N ALA A 184 2.77 -7.24 -20.90
CA ALA A 184 4.19 -6.96 -21.08
C ALA A 184 4.82 -6.44 -19.76
N PHE A 185 4.13 -5.58 -19.02
CA PHE A 185 4.59 -5.12 -17.70
C PHE A 185 4.52 -6.24 -16.67
N ALA A 186 3.43 -6.99 -16.63
CA ALA A 186 3.27 -8.12 -15.71
C ALA A 186 4.37 -9.17 -15.88
N LEU A 187 4.71 -9.53 -17.13
CA LEU A 187 5.77 -10.49 -17.44
C LEU A 187 7.19 -9.94 -17.20
N THR A 188 7.37 -8.63 -17.30
CA THR A 188 8.68 -7.99 -17.11
C THR A 188 8.98 -7.72 -15.66
N SER A 189 8.02 -7.14 -14.93
CA SER A 189 8.18 -6.70 -13.55
C SER A 189 7.61 -7.68 -12.54
N GLY A 190 6.67 -8.53 -12.95
CA GLY A 190 5.97 -9.49 -12.11
C GLY A 190 4.93 -8.86 -11.18
N ARG A 191 5.09 -7.59 -10.89
CA ARG A 191 4.19 -6.75 -10.06
C ARG A 191 4.50 -5.29 -10.30
N GLU A 192 3.67 -4.42 -9.77
CA GLU A 192 3.90 -2.98 -9.81
C GLU A 192 5.20 -2.63 -9.09
N GLY A 193 6.06 -1.91 -9.78
CA GLY A 193 7.32 -1.40 -9.25
C GLY A 193 7.12 -0.08 -8.49
N TYR A 194 7.88 0.95 -8.88
CA TYR A 194 7.64 2.31 -8.42
C TYR A 194 6.27 2.80 -8.91
N ASN A 195 5.30 2.86 -7.98
CA ASN A 195 3.88 2.99 -8.28
C ASN A 195 3.38 4.42 -8.02
N ALA A 196 4.03 5.43 -8.62
CA ALA A 196 3.52 6.80 -8.60
C ALA A 196 2.28 6.89 -9.50
N ARG A 197 1.10 7.13 -8.88
CA ARG A 197 -0.20 7.27 -9.56
C ARG A 197 -1.03 8.36 -8.90
N PRO A 198 -0.61 9.63 -8.97
CA PRO A 198 -1.23 10.71 -8.22
C PRO A 198 -2.69 10.98 -8.60
N GLU A 199 -3.06 10.96 -9.88
CA GLU A 199 -4.45 11.17 -10.30
C GLU A 199 -5.36 10.04 -9.84
N LYS A 200 -4.92 8.79 -10.02
CA LYS A 200 -5.70 7.61 -9.64
C LYS A 200 -5.89 7.54 -8.13
N MET A 201 -4.83 7.77 -7.36
CA MET A 201 -4.89 7.74 -5.90
C MET A 201 -5.80 8.87 -5.35
N LYS A 202 -5.75 10.08 -5.94
CA LYS A 202 -6.69 11.14 -5.62
C LYS A 202 -8.14 10.73 -5.92
N ALA A 203 -8.38 10.14 -7.07
CA ALA A 203 -9.73 9.69 -7.44
C ALA A 203 -10.27 8.63 -6.48
N ILE A 204 -9.42 7.67 -6.06
CA ILE A 204 -9.79 6.64 -5.08
C ILE A 204 -10.05 7.26 -3.71
N HIS A 205 -9.16 8.14 -3.23
CA HIS A 205 -9.35 8.85 -1.96
C HIS A 205 -10.69 9.57 -1.93
N ASN A 206 -10.98 10.40 -2.94
CA ASN A 206 -12.18 11.23 -2.99
C ASN A 206 -13.47 10.41 -3.17
N MET A 207 -13.38 9.17 -3.68
CA MET A 207 -14.51 8.24 -3.71
C MET A 207 -14.84 7.71 -2.31
N LEU A 208 -13.83 7.52 -1.44
CA LEU A 208 -13.97 6.96 -0.10
C LEU A 208 -14.23 8.03 0.98
N GLU A 209 -13.76 9.26 0.76
CA GLU A 209 -13.84 10.38 1.70
C GLU A 209 -15.25 10.63 2.26
N PRO A 210 -16.37 10.59 1.48
CA PRO A 210 -17.70 10.86 2.00
C PRO A 210 -18.17 9.93 3.12
N TYR A 211 -17.53 8.77 3.27
CA TYR A 211 -17.87 7.75 4.27
C TYR A 211 -16.92 7.72 5.46
N THR A 212 -15.83 8.50 5.44
CA THR A 212 -14.74 8.37 6.41
C THR A 212 -14.37 9.71 7.04
N ILE A 213 -13.73 9.63 8.20
CA ILE A 213 -13.20 10.81 8.91
C ILE A 213 -11.69 10.98 8.72
N GLY A 214 -11.11 10.31 7.74
CA GLY A 214 -9.69 10.33 7.41
C GLY A 214 -9.11 8.94 7.25
N SER A 215 -7.81 8.87 6.95
CA SER A 215 -7.13 7.61 6.59
C SER A 215 -5.99 7.25 7.54
N ILE A 216 -5.62 5.96 7.51
CA ILE A 216 -4.40 5.41 8.08
C ILE A 216 -3.74 4.60 6.99
N THR A 217 -2.92 5.22 6.16
CA THR A 217 -2.35 4.57 4.98
C THR A 217 -1.31 3.51 5.33
N TYR A 218 -1.40 2.36 4.68
CA TYR A 218 -0.39 1.30 4.73
C TYR A 218 0.39 1.22 3.43
N SER A 219 1.68 0.92 3.54
CA SER A 219 2.52 0.59 2.41
C SER A 219 3.76 -0.18 2.83
N GLU A 220 4.25 -1.05 1.95
CA GLU A 220 5.42 -1.89 2.23
C GLU A 220 6.75 -1.30 1.76
N GLY A 221 6.79 -0.12 1.21
CA GLY A 221 8.03 0.32 0.62
C GLY A 221 8.29 1.81 0.51
N ILE A 222 9.54 2.13 0.18
CA ILE A 222 10.01 3.50 -0.04
C ILE A 222 9.62 4.05 -1.42
N HIS A 223 9.13 3.18 -2.29
CA HIS A 223 8.84 3.52 -3.70
C HIS A 223 7.40 3.97 -3.94
N ASP A 224 6.63 4.14 -2.89
CA ASP A 224 5.25 4.63 -2.91
C ASP A 224 5.04 5.88 -2.04
N ASP A 225 6.11 6.53 -1.62
CA ASP A 225 6.02 7.74 -0.79
C ASP A 225 5.30 8.89 -1.51
N VAL A 226 5.33 8.94 -2.83
CA VAL A 226 4.53 9.85 -3.66
C VAL A 226 3.04 9.68 -3.36
N ASN A 227 2.54 8.45 -3.42
CA ASN A 227 1.14 8.15 -3.16
C ASN A 227 0.73 8.44 -1.70
N LYS A 228 1.63 8.22 -0.74
CA LYS A 228 1.40 8.54 0.68
C LYS A 228 1.26 10.05 0.91
N ILE A 229 2.15 10.84 0.31
CA ILE A 229 2.09 12.29 0.45
C ILE A 229 0.82 12.83 -0.20
N LEU A 230 0.48 12.35 -1.39
CA LEU A 230 -0.78 12.71 -2.03
C LEU A 230 -1.97 12.37 -1.13
N TRP A 231 -2.01 11.15 -0.59
CA TRP A 231 -3.12 10.70 0.25
C TRP A 231 -3.25 11.55 1.51
N ALA A 232 -2.13 11.87 2.19
CA ALA A 232 -2.14 12.72 3.36
C ALA A 232 -2.60 14.16 3.05
N ASP A 233 -2.24 14.68 1.89
CA ASP A 233 -2.67 16.01 1.44
C ASP A 233 -4.16 16.03 1.12
N GLN A 234 -4.69 14.97 0.49
CA GLN A 234 -6.12 14.81 0.25
C GLN A 234 -6.92 14.61 1.55
N ASP A 235 -6.37 13.95 2.57
CA ASP A 235 -7.00 13.86 3.92
C ASP A 235 -7.09 15.24 4.59
N PHE A 236 -6.14 16.14 4.29
CA PHE A 236 -6.14 17.50 4.81
C PHE A 236 -7.10 18.41 4.03
N ASP A 237 -7.07 18.36 2.71
CA ASP A 237 -7.95 19.11 1.81
C ASP A 237 -8.11 18.37 0.47
N SER A 238 -9.22 17.67 0.30
CA SER A 238 -9.52 16.87 -0.90
C SER A 238 -9.72 17.71 -2.17
N SER A 239 -9.82 19.04 -2.04
CA SER A 239 -9.93 19.95 -3.18
C SER A 239 -8.59 20.29 -3.83
N VAL A 240 -7.45 20.07 -3.15
CA VAL A 240 -6.11 20.33 -3.68
C VAL A 240 -5.85 19.49 -4.94
N ALA A 241 -5.32 20.11 -5.98
CA ALA A 241 -4.99 19.43 -7.22
C ALA A 241 -3.77 18.49 -7.04
N ALA A 242 -3.79 17.31 -7.68
CA ALA A 242 -2.68 16.38 -7.59
C ALA A 242 -1.36 16.98 -8.08
N GLU A 243 -1.42 17.84 -9.10
CA GLU A 243 -0.27 18.57 -9.64
C GLU A 243 0.36 19.48 -8.60
N GLU A 244 -0.44 20.15 -7.75
CA GLU A 244 0.04 21.01 -6.68
C GLU A 244 0.77 20.19 -5.62
N THR A 245 0.18 19.09 -5.17
CA THR A 245 0.83 18.15 -4.25
C THR A 245 2.14 17.61 -4.83
N MET A 246 2.18 17.27 -6.12
CA MET A 246 3.41 16.79 -6.76
C MET A 246 4.49 17.88 -6.88
N ALA A 247 4.11 19.13 -7.10
CA ALA A 247 5.03 20.26 -7.10
C ALA A 247 5.64 20.49 -5.72
N ASP A 248 4.84 20.44 -4.68
CA ASP A 248 5.29 20.54 -3.29
C ASP A 248 6.19 19.36 -2.88
N TYR A 249 5.80 18.13 -3.26
CA TYR A 249 6.63 16.94 -3.07
C TYR A 249 8.01 17.09 -3.72
N ALA A 250 8.05 17.50 -4.98
CA ALA A 250 9.28 17.66 -5.73
C ALA A 250 10.16 18.78 -5.13
N ASN A 251 9.54 19.92 -4.75
CA ASN A 251 10.20 21.05 -4.11
C ASN A 251 10.84 20.67 -2.77
N LEU A 252 10.11 19.92 -1.92
CA LEU A 252 10.58 19.55 -0.59
C LEU A 252 11.62 18.44 -0.61
N PHE A 253 11.42 17.40 -1.43
CA PHE A 253 12.18 16.17 -1.33
C PHE A 253 13.22 15.97 -2.44
N ILE A 254 13.16 16.71 -3.52
CA ILE A 254 14.07 16.52 -4.66
C ILE A 254 14.90 17.78 -4.91
N ASP A 255 14.29 18.84 -5.40
CA ASP A 255 15.00 20.10 -5.69
C ASP A 255 14.01 21.23 -6.02
N SER A 256 14.22 22.41 -5.42
CA SER A 256 13.32 23.55 -5.61
C SER A 256 13.43 24.25 -6.97
N GLU A 257 14.60 24.16 -7.63
CA GLU A 257 14.81 24.82 -8.93
C GLU A 257 14.18 24.04 -10.09
N THR A 258 13.96 22.74 -9.91
CA THR A 258 13.44 21.83 -10.94
C THR A 258 12.11 21.20 -10.57
N SER A 259 11.49 21.65 -9.47
CA SER A 259 10.28 21.02 -8.89
C SER A 259 9.12 20.92 -9.87
N GLU A 260 8.82 21.97 -10.63
CA GLU A 260 7.72 21.99 -11.60
C GLU A 260 7.89 20.89 -12.66
N GLN A 261 9.10 20.78 -13.27
CA GLN A 261 9.38 19.76 -14.27
C GLN A 261 9.38 18.34 -13.70
N VAL A 262 9.88 18.17 -12.47
CA VAL A 262 9.83 16.85 -11.80
C VAL A 262 8.40 16.46 -11.47
N ALA A 263 7.57 17.41 -11.06
CA ALA A 263 6.14 17.20 -10.82
C ALA A 263 5.40 16.76 -12.09
N GLU A 264 5.66 17.43 -13.23
CA GLU A 264 5.12 17.02 -14.52
C GLU A 264 5.48 15.56 -14.84
N PHE A 265 6.74 15.15 -14.65
CA PHE A 265 7.15 13.75 -14.86
C PHE A 265 6.49 12.77 -13.88
N LEU A 266 6.23 13.18 -12.63
CA LEU A 266 5.50 12.36 -11.66
C LEU A 266 4.04 12.16 -12.04
N MET A 267 3.41 13.17 -12.65
CA MET A 267 2.06 13.07 -13.21
C MET A 267 2.04 12.20 -14.46
N ASP A 268 2.92 12.50 -15.41
CA ASP A 268 2.95 11.82 -16.72
C ASP A 268 3.27 10.32 -16.62
N VAL A 269 4.12 9.91 -15.67
CA VAL A 269 4.54 8.50 -15.56
C VAL A 269 3.40 7.55 -15.21
N GLU A 270 2.32 8.05 -14.62
CA GLU A 270 1.12 7.27 -14.37
C GLU A 270 0.52 6.75 -15.68
N HIS A 271 0.47 7.59 -16.70
CA HIS A 271 -0.14 7.29 -18.00
C HIS A 271 0.65 6.28 -18.85
N ASN A 272 1.89 5.97 -18.48
CA ASN A 272 2.64 4.89 -19.13
C ASN A 272 1.96 3.52 -18.99
N TRP A 273 1.11 3.37 -17.97
CA TRP A 273 0.39 2.11 -17.72
C TRP A 273 -1.03 2.08 -18.29
N ASP A 274 -1.42 3.11 -19.03
CA ASP A 274 -2.72 3.18 -19.68
C ASP A 274 -2.72 2.46 -21.04
N GLY A 275 -3.69 1.55 -21.19
CA GLY A 275 -3.93 0.85 -22.46
C GLY A 275 -2.82 -0.12 -22.89
N PRO A 276 -2.88 -0.60 -24.17
CA PRO A 276 -1.88 -1.48 -24.70
C PRO A 276 -0.51 -0.78 -24.84
N VAL A 277 0.53 -1.39 -24.29
CA VAL A 277 1.88 -0.79 -24.23
C VAL A 277 2.44 -0.39 -25.58
N LEU A 278 2.16 -1.18 -26.65
CA LEU A 278 2.66 -0.89 -28.00
C LEU A 278 1.95 0.29 -28.67
N GLU A 279 0.76 0.64 -28.22
CA GLU A 279 -0.06 1.74 -28.75
C GLU A 279 0.09 3.03 -27.93
N ASN A 280 0.77 2.98 -26.80
CA ASN A 280 0.98 4.12 -25.93
C ASN A 280 2.22 4.92 -26.34
N ASP A 281 2.04 5.89 -27.25
CA ASP A 281 3.13 6.77 -27.70
C ASP A 281 3.63 7.73 -26.59
N GLY A 282 2.85 7.91 -25.51
CA GLY A 282 3.24 8.69 -24.33
C GLY A 282 4.51 8.16 -23.68
N ILE A 283 4.71 6.83 -23.70
CA ILE A 283 5.91 6.20 -23.13
C ILE A 283 7.20 6.70 -23.84
N ASP A 284 7.17 6.76 -25.16
CA ASP A 284 8.33 7.24 -25.95
C ASP A 284 8.55 8.74 -25.75
N ALA A 285 7.48 9.53 -25.77
CA ALA A 285 7.53 10.97 -25.57
C ALA A 285 8.07 11.32 -24.18
N LEU A 286 7.58 10.64 -23.13
CA LEU A 286 8.05 10.84 -21.75
C LEU A 286 9.54 10.45 -21.62
N TYR A 287 9.96 9.33 -22.20
CA TYR A 287 11.35 8.91 -22.17
C TYR A 287 12.27 9.93 -22.85
N GLU A 288 11.89 10.46 -24.02
CA GLU A 288 12.67 11.46 -24.76
C GLU A 288 12.80 12.76 -23.96
N SER A 289 11.67 13.29 -23.45
CA SER A 289 11.61 14.50 -22.64
C SER A 289 12.43 14.35 -21.36
N PHE A 290 12.20 13.27 -20.58
CA PHE A 290 12.95 13.01 -19.36
C PHE A 290 14.46 12.84 -19.62
N THR A 291 14.84 12.12 -20.68
CA THR A 291 16.26 11.93 -21.02
C THR A 291 16.95 13.24 -21.40
N ALA A 292 16.24 14.15 -22.06
CA ALA A 292 16.74 15.49 -22.34
C ALA A 292 16.92 16.30 -21.04
N PHE A 293 15.93 16.28 -20.15
CA PHE A 293 15.95 16.95 -18.86
C PHE A 293 17.05 16.39 -17.92
N ASP A 294 17.22 15.07 -17.85
CA ASP A 294 18.25 14.41 -17.02
C ASP A 294 19.67 14.90 -17.34
N LYS A 295 19.94 15.36 -18.57
CA LYS A 295 21.24 15.91 -18.94
C LYS A 295 21.51 17.29 -18.32
N THR A 296 20.45 18.02 -17.98
CA THR A 296 20.54 19.41 -17.46
C THR A 296 20.61 19.51 -15.94
N VAL A 297 20.03 18.53 -15.23
CA VAL A 297 19.95 18.57 -13.77
C VAL A 297 21.29 18.36 -13.08
N SER A 298 21.40 18.91 -11.87
CA SER A 298 22.61 18.86 -11.03
C SER A 298 22.98 17.43 -10.61
N LYS A 299 24.22 17.23 -10.20
CA LYS A 299 24.66 15.95 -9.64
C LYS A 299 23.93 15.63 -8.32
N GLN A 300 23.51 16.64 -7.56
CA GLN A 300 22.75 16.45 -6.33
C GLN A 300 21.39 15.84 -6.62
N VAL A 301 20.67 16.38 -7.60
CA VAL A 301 19.37 15.84 -8.07
C VAL A 301 19.56 14.41 -8.57
N LYS A 302 20.56 14.15 -9.42
CA LYS A 302 20.83 12.79 -9.91
C LYS A 302 21.15 11.77 -8.81
N ASN A 303 21.68 12.20 -7.68
CA ASN A 303 21.97 11.34 -6.53
C ASN A 303 20.80 11.22 -5.54
N ASN A 304 19.73 11.99 -5.72
CA ASN A 304 18.53 11.89 -4.91
C ASN A 304 17.80 10.55 -5.23
N TYR A 305 17.53 9.74 -4.21
CA TYR A 305 16.95 8.41 -4.43
C TYR A 305 15.53 8.48 -5.04
N ARG A 306 14.72 9.48 -4.68
CA ARG A 306 13.37 9.67 -5.22
C ARG A 306 13.40 10.00 -6.72
N TYR A 307 14.32 10.87 -7.11
CA TYR A 307 14.59 11.16 -8.51
C TYR A 307 15.07 9.91 -9.27
N GLN A 308 15.92 9.09 -8.64
CA GLN A 308 16.38 7.83 -9.23
C GLN A 308 15.25 6.81 -9.37
N MET A 309 14.29 6.76 -8.44
CA MET A 309 13.12 5.89 -8.55
C MET A 309 12.20 6.29 -9.71
N LEU A 310 11.93 7.59 -9.86
CA LEU A 310 11.20 8.12 -11.02
C LEU A 310 11.92 7.79 -12.32
N LYS A 311 13.22 8.06 -12.39
CA LYS A 311 14.07 7.71 -13.54
C LYS A 311 14.01 6.22 -13.86
N LEU A 312 14.14 5.35 -12.85
CA LEU A 312 14.07 3.90 -13.01
C LEU A 312 12.72 3.48 -13.62
N ARG A 313 11.61 4.05 -13.14
CA ARG A 313 10.28 3.77 -13.67
C ARG A 313 10.18 4.14 -15.14
N ILE A 314 10.53 5.37 -15.52
CA ILE A 314 10.46 5.85 -16.91
C ILE A 314 11.32 4.98 -17.83
N LEU A 315 12.55 4.66 -17.42
CA LEU A 315 13.44 3.80 -18.21
C LEU A 315 12.93 2.37 -18.35
N THR A 316 12.35 1.82 -17.29
CA THR A 316 11.79 0.45 -17.28
C THR A 316 10.56 0.37 -18.18
N ASP A 317 9.66 1.34 -18.11
CA ASP A 317 8.46 1.37 -18.95
C ASP A 317 8.82 1.46 -20.44
N TYR A 318 9.73 2.37 -20.79
CA TYR A 318 10.25 2.47 -22.15
C TYR A 318 10.93 1.18 -22.62
N TRP A 319 11.82 0.60 -21.79
CA TRP A 319 12.49 -0.65 -22.12
C TRP A 319 11.50 -1.81 -22.30
N THR A 320 10.47 -1.88 -21.47
CA THR A 320 9.41 -2.91 -21.57
C THR A 320 8.70 -2.82 -22.91
N LYS A 321 8.32 -1.60 -23.34
CA LYS A 321 7.71 -1.38 -24.65
C LYS A 321 8.62 -1.85 -25.80
N GLN A 322 9.89 -1.43 -25.79
CA GLN A 322 10.86 -1.79 -26.83
C GLN A 322 11.13 -3.31 -26.86
N LYS A 323 11.29 -3.91 -25.68
CA LYS A 323 11.47 -5.34 -25.53
C LYS A 323 10.27 -6.10 -26.10
N TYR A 324 9.07 -5.72 -25.70
CA TYR A 324 7.84 -6.41 -26.13
C TYR A 324 7.63 -6.31 -27.66
N ALA A 325 7.88 -5.15 -28.24
CA ALA A 325 7.86 -4.98 -29.70
C ALA A 325 8.85 -5.95 -30.40
N LYS A 326 10.06 -6.06 -29.85
CA LYS A 326 11.08 -6.96 -30.40
C LYS A 326 10.73 -8.43 -30.20
N ASP A 327 10.20 -8.80 -29.02
CA ASP A 327 9.78 -10.17 -28.75
C ASP A 327 8.67 -10.62 -29.72
N GLN A 328 7.71 -9.74 -30.02
CA GLN A 328 6.66 -10.03 -31.00
C GLN A 328 7.20 -10.20 -32.43
N GLU A 329 8.13 -9.35 -32.80
CA GLU A 329 8.81 -9.50 -34.11
C GLU A 329 9.52 -10.87 -34.22
N LEU A 330 10.29 -11.25 -33.21
CA LEU A 330 11.01 -12.52 -33.18
C LEU A 330 10.05 -13.71 -33.16
N GLU A 331 8.96 -13.63 -32.38
CA GLU A 331 7.92 -14.66 -32.36
C GLU A 331 7.28 -14.86 -33.74
N GLN A 332 6.94 -13.77 -34.44
CA GLN A 332 6.39 -13.84 -35.80
C GLN A 332 7.37 -14.51 -36.78
N GLN A 333 8.67 -14.16 -36.72
CA GLN A 333 9.72 -14.79 -37.53
C GLN A 333 9.83 -16.28 -37.19
N ALA A 334 9.86 -16.66 -35.92
CA ALA A 334 9.94 -18.07 -35.52
C ALA A 334 8.71 -18.88 -35.96
N ARG A 335 7.50 -18.30 -35.84
CA ARG A 335 6.24 -18.92 -36.34
C ARG A 335 6.30 -19.13 -37.85
N ALA A 336 6.74 -18.14 -38.63
CA ALA A 336 6.88 -18.25 -40.08
C ALA A 336 7.84 -19.37 -40.50
N VAL A 337 8.91 -19.59 -39.74
CA VAL A 337 9.83 -20.74 -39.97
C VAL A 337 9.13 -22.07 -39.61
N LEU A 338 8.39 -22.14 -38.49
CA LEU A 338 7.68 -23.35 -38.11
C LEU A 338 6.60 -23.78 -39.10
N ASP A 339 5.95 -22.82 -39.77
CA ASP A 339 4.96 -23.07 -40.84
C ASP A 339 5.54 -23.79 -42.09
N LEU A 340 6.86 -23.82 -42.20
CA LEU A 340 7.54 -24.54 -43.27
C LEU A 340 7.85 -26.02 -42.96
N ALA A 341 7.31 -26.54 -41.84
CA ALA A 341 7.62 -27.89 -41.34
C ALA A 341 7.32 -29.01 -42.34
N ASP A 342 6.23 -28.90 -43.12
CA ASP A 342 5.86 -29.89 -44.14
C ASP A 342 6.82 -29.92 -45.35
N ILE A 343 7.57 -28.84 -45.55
CA ILE A 343 8.49 -28.68 -46.70
C ILE A 343 9.93 -29.02 -46.27
N THR A 344 10.36 -28.50 -45.11
CA THR A 344 11.75 -28.54 -44.67
C THR A 344 12.02 -29.65 -43.65
N GLY A 345 10.96 -30.18 -43.02
CA GLY A 345 11.01 -31.16 -41.96
C GLY A 345 11.05 -30.55 -40.57
N SER A 346 10.30 -31.13 -39.65
CA SER A 346 10.03 -30.58 -38.28
C SER A 346 11.31 -30.31 -37.48
N GLU A 347 12.33 -31.20 -37.57
CA GLU A 347 13.56 -31.03 -36.79
C GLU A 347 14.36 -29.79 -37.22
N ALA A 348 14.42 -29.53 -38.53
CA ALA A 348 15.14 -28.40 -39.06
C ALA A 348 14.48 -27.06 -38.67
N VAL A 349 13.15 -26.94 -38.84
CA VAL A 349 12.42 -25.73 -38.52
C VAL A 349 12.40 -25.44 -37.01
N ILE A 350 12.31 -26.48 -36.14
CA ILE A 350 12.42 -26.30 -34.69
C ILE A 350 13.79 -25.74 -34.29
N ARG A 351 14.87 -26.26 -34.91
CA ARG A 351 16.23 -25.76 -34.65
C ARG A 351 16.38 -24.30 -35.07
N GLU A 352 15.87 -23.96 -36.23
CA GLU A 352 15.95 -22.59 -36.77
C GLU A 352 15.09 -21.62 -35.92
N ALA A 353 13.84 -21.98 -35.60
CA ALA A 353 12.97 -21.18 -34.75
C ALA A 353 13.59 -20.89 -33.37
N ARG A 354 14.24 -21.90 -32.75
CA ARG A 354 14.97 -21.71 -31.48
C ARG A 354 16.19 -20.80 -31.59
N THR A 355 16.74 -20.61 -32.79
CA THR A 355 17.88 -19.72 -33.01
C THR A 355 17.40 -18.27 -33.19
N ILE A 356 16.16 -18.09 -33.63
CA ILE A 356 15.51 -16.77 -33.76
C ILE A 356 15.12 -16.24 -32.38
N LEU A 357 14.54 -17.08 -31.52
CA LEU A 357 14.13 -16.76 -30.16
C LEU A 357 15.33 -16.73 -29.20
#